data_27937688b2ec4770958fbc3bc5797218
#
_entry.id   27937688b2ec4770958fbc3bc5797218
#
_cell.length_a   1.000
_cell.length_b   1.000
_cell.length_c   1.000
_cell.angle_alpha   90.00
_cell.angle_beta   90.00
_cell.angle_gamma   90.00
#
_symmetry.space_group_name_H-M   'P 1'
#
loop_
_entity.id
_entity.type
_entity.pdbx_description
1 polymer ?
#
loop_
_entity_poly.entity_id
_entity_poly.type
_entity_poly.pdbx_seq_one_letter_code
_entity_poly.pdbx_strand_id
1 'polypeptide(L)'
;IYQQLAGPAARTIHERFIEALRGEVTPKRVTQASDDTIRNAGLSANKLTALRDLTNKVSSGEVCIHDLDKQTDEEVTRRLTLVRGIGPWTAHMYMMFQLHRPDIWPVGDLGVRSGFAKVHGLDSAPSQKLLERLGDLYRPWRSAAAFYCWRALEHELS
;
A
#
# COMPACT_ATOMS: atom_id res chain seq x y z
N ILE A 1 5.40 5.70 1.69
CA ILE A 1 6.17 6.69 0.92
C ILE A 1 5.71 6.68 -0.55
N TYR A 2 5.45 5.52 -1.13
CA TYR A 2 5.19 5.34 -2.57
C TYR A 2 3.84 5.85 -3.09
N GLN A 3 2.90 6.21 -2.21
CA GLN A 3 1.60 6.76 -2.63
C GLN A 3 1.76 8.05 -3.44
N GLN A 4 1.14 8.11 -4.62
CA GLN A 4 1.10 9.30 -5.50
C GLN A 4 2.48 9.85 -5.92
N LEU A 5 3.52 9.01 -5.95
CA LEU A 5 4.85 9.36 -6.40
C LEU A 5 5.31 8.44 -7.54
N ALA A 6 6.05 8.99 -8.49
CA ALA A 6 6.77 8.19 -9.47
C ALA A 6 7.83 7.32 -8.75
N GLY A 7 8.02 6.08 -9.22
CA GLY A 7 8.91 5.10 -8.60
C GLY A 7 10.31 5.61 -8.24
N PRO A 8 11.04 6.29 -9.16
CA PRO A 8 12.37 6.83 -8.86
C PRO A 8 12.37 7.85 -7.73
N ALA A 9 11.41 8.80 -7.73
CA ALA A 9 11.30 9.81 -6.67
C ALA A 9 10.97 9.18 -5.31
N ALA A 10 10.07 8.19 -5.29
CA ALA A 10 9.72 7.47 -4.08
C ALA A 10 10.91 6.70 -3.50
N ARG A 11 11.76 6.11 -4.35
CA ARG A 11 12.97 5.41 -3.93
C ARG A 11 13.96 6.36 -3.26
N THR A 12 14.26 7.51 -3.88
CA THR A 12 15.16 8.52 -3.31
C THR A 12 14.69 9.00 -1.95
N ILE A 13 13.39 9.28 -1.79
CA ILE A 13 12.80 9.69 -0.50
C ILE A 13 12.94 8.56 0.53
N HIS A 14 12.71 7.32 0.12
CA HIS A 14 12.82 6.16 1.01
C HIS A 14 14.26 5.95 1.50
N GLU A 15 15.25 6.06 0.63
CA GLU A 15 16.66 5.94 0.97
C GLU A 15 17.08 7.04 1.96
N ARG A 16 16.73 8.30 1.68
CA ARG A 16 16.99 9.42 2.59
C ARG A 16 16.29 9.24 3.95
N PHE A 17 15.08 8.70 3.95
CA PHE A 17 14.36 8.41 5.18
C PHE A 17 15.06 7.35 6.03
N ILE A 18 15.54 6.26 5.42
CA ILE A 18 16.34 5.23 6.12
C ILE A 18 17.62 5.84 6.68
N GLU A 19 18.34 6.65 5.90
CA GLU A 19 19.55 7.34 6.34
C GLU A 19 19.28 8.28 7.51
N ALA A 20 18.21 9.09 7.46
CA ALA A 20 17.77 9.96 8.53
C ALA A 20 17.49 9.22 9.85
N LEU A 21 17.09 7.95 9.76
CA LEU A 21 16.90 7.05 10.90
C LEU A 21 18.14 6.18 11.23
N ARG A 22 19.30 6.52 10.66
CA ARG A 22 20.58 5.80 10.87
C ARG A 22 20.51 4.31 10.50
N GLY A 23 19.80 3.98 9.42
CA GLY A 23 19.67 2.63 8.90
C GLY A 23 18.62 1.75 9.57
N GLU A 24 18.01 2.20 10.69
CA GLU A 24 17.04 1.39 11.46
C GLU A 24 15.66 2.02 11.46
N VAL A 25 14.73 1.43 10.72
CA VAL A 25 13.32 1.88 10.70
C VAL A 25 12.56 1.19 11.83
N THR A 26 12.63 1.76 13.03
CA THR A 26 11.94 1.27 14.22
C THR A 26 11.07 2.37 14.84
N PRO A 27 9.99 2.03 15.59
CA PRO A 27 9.19 3.04 16.29
C PRO A 27 10.03 3.97 17.16
N LYS A 28 11.02 3.41 17.87
CA LYS A 28 11.94 4.18 18.70
C LYS A 28 12.73 5.22 17.90
N ARG A 29 13.32 4.83 16.77
CA ARG A 29 14.09 5.75 15.91
C ARG A 29 13.19 6.84 15.30
N VAL A 30 12.00 6.45 14.84
CA VAL A 30 11.03 7.43 14.33
C VAL A 30 10.63 8.42 15.41
N THR A 31 10.36 7.99 16.65
CA THR A 31 10.02 8.89 17.76
C THR A 31 11.17 9.85 18.11
N GLN A 32 12.42 9.39 18.04
CA GLN A 32 13.59 10.20 18.37
C GLN A 32 13.97 11.22 17.27
N ALA A 33 13.61 10.96 16.03
CA ALA A 33 13.88 11.88 14.93
C ALA A 33 12.94 13.10 15.00
N SER A 34 13.50 14.31 14.79
CA SER A 34 12.68 15.53 14.71
C SER A 34 11.81 15.53 13.45
N ASP A 35 10.72 16.30 13.46
CA ASP A 35 9.85 16.46 12.30
C ASP A 35 10.62 17.06 11.11
N ASP A 36 11.53 17.98 11.36
CA ASP A 36 12.38 18.57 10.32
C ASP A 36 13.30 17.52 9.69
N THR A 37 13.89 16.64 10.49
CA THR A 37 14.72 15.54 9.98
C THR A 37 13.94 14.65 9.01
N ILE A 38 12.72 14.26 9.39
CA ILE A 38 11.87 13.40 8.56
C ILE A 38 11.35 14.16 7.33
N ARG A 39 11.00 15.43 7.46
CA ARG A 39 10.56 16.25 6.32
C ARG A 39 11.67 16.54 5.32
N ASN A 40 12.89 16.79 5.79
CA ASN A 40 14.07 17.00 4.94
C ASN A 40 14.43 15.74 4.12
N ALA A 41 14.05 14.56 4.57
CA ALA A 41 14.15 13.34 3.77
C ALA A 41 13.15 13.32 2.57
N GLY A 42 12.19 14.27 2.54
CA GLY A 42 11.23 14.44 1.44
C GLY A 42 9.80 13.95 1.76
N LEU A 43 9.48 13.69 3.02
CA LEU A 43 8.12 13.32 3.42
C LEU A 43 7.21 14.54 3.47
N SER A 44 6.04 14.46 2.84
CA SER A 44 5.00 15.49 2.98
C SER A 44 4.47 15.55 4.41
N ALA A 45 3.86 16.68 4.78
CA ALA A 45 3.26 16.86 6.11
C ALA A 45 2.23 15.74 6.43
N ASN A 46 1.42 15.35 5.46
CA ASN A 46 0.45 14.27 5.65
C ASN A 46 1.11 12.91 5.89
N LYS A 47 2.20 12.61 5.18
CA LYS A 47 2.98 11.38 5.39
C LYS A 47 3.69 11.36 6.74
N LEU A 48 4.22 12.50 7.17
CA LEU A 48 4.78 12.65 8.50
C LEU A 48 3.73 12.40 9.59
N THR A 49 2.54 12.99 9.45
CA THR A 49 1.43 12.77 10.39
C THR A 49 1.02 11.30 10.46
N ALA A 50 0.89 10.64 9.30
CA ALA A 50 0.58 9.22 9.24
C ALA A 50 1.67 8.34 9.90
N LEU A 51 2.95 8.69 9.65
CA LEU A 51 4.09 8.00 10.26
C LEU A 51 4.11 8.14 11.78
N ARG A 52 3.84 9.34 12.30
CA ARG A 52 3.75 9.61 13.75
C ARG A 52 2.59 8.84 14.39
N ASP A 53 1.42 8.84 13.74
CA ASP A 53 0.27 8.11 14.24
C ASP A 53 0.52 6.59 14.27
N LEU A 54 1.10 6.03 13.20
CA LEU A 54 1.51 4.62 13.16
C LEU A 54 2.48 4.30 14.30
N THR A 55 3.51 5.14 14.45
CA THR A 55 4.54 4.94 15.49
C THR A 55 3.94 4.94 16.88
N ASN A 56 3.06 5.89 17.18
CA ASN A 56 2.39 5.99 18.48
C ASN A 56 1.50 4.78 18.75
N LYS A 57 0.70 4.36 17.77
CA LYS A 57 -0.23 3.22 17.91
C LYS A 57 0.49 1.88 18.05
N VAL A 58 1.61 1.71 17.35
CA VAL A 58 2.45 0.53 17.53
C VAL A 58 3.13 0.53 18.90
N SER A 59 3.65 1.68 19.35
CA SER A 59 4.31 1.80 20.64
C SER A 59 3.35 1.63 21.83
N SER A 60 2.10 2.07 21.69
CA SER A 60 1.04 1.90 22.71
C SER A 60 0.42 0.50 22.72
N GLY A 61 0.68 -0.32 21.70
CA GLY A 61 0.03 -1.62 21.51
C GLY A 61 -1.39 -1.55 20.92
N GLU A 62 -1.88 -0.36 20.54
CA GLU A 62 -3.18 -0.20 19.88
C GLU A 62 -3.21 -0.91 18.50
N VAL A 63 -2.08 -0.87 17.79
CA VAL A 63 -1.88 -1.60 16.53
C VAL A 63 -0.73 -2.58 16.70
N CYS A 64 -1.06 -3.87 16.77
CA CYS A 64 -0.06 -4.94 16.73
C CYS A 64 0.24 -5.29 15.27
N ILE A 65 1.52 -5.17 14.89
CA ILE A 65 1.99 -5.47 13.52
C ILE A 65 2.76 -6.79 13.46
N HIS A 66 3.11 -7.39 14.60
CA HIS A 66 3.99 -8.57 14.67
C HIS A 66 3.29 -9.88 14.33
N ASP A 67 1.97 -9.92 14.34
CA ASP A 67 1.14 -11.10 14.10
C ASP A 67 0.20 -10.97 12.90
N LEU A 68 0.38 -9.95 12.08
CA LEU A 68 -0.50 -9.67 10.93
C LEU A 68 -0.47 -10.80 9.89
N ASP A 69 0.63 -11.52 9.79
CA ASP A 69 0.77 -12.71 8.94
C ASP A 69 -0.19 -13.84 9.32
N LYS A 70 -0.60 -13.90 10.59
CA LYS A 70 -1.50 -14.92 11.16
C LYS A 70 -2.98 -14.50 11.16
N GLN A 71 -3.26 -13.25 10.81
CA GLN A 71 -4.63 -12.71 10.84
C GLN A 71 -5.34 -12.91 9.50
N THR A 72 -6.67 -12.80 9.51
CA THR A 72 -7.47 -12.75 8.27
C THR A 72 -7.24 -11.44 7.53
N ASP A 73 -7.55 -11.39 6.24
CA ASP A 73 -7.38 -10.19 5.41
C ASP A 73 -8.25 -9.02 5.92
N GLU A 74 -9.44 -9.33 6.42
CA GLU A 74 -10.36 -8.37 7.04
C GLU A 74 -9.75 -7.78 8.31
N GLU A 75 -9.16 -8.61 9.17
CA GLU A 75 -8.54 -8.16 10.41
C GLU A 75 -7.27 -7.35 10.15
N VAL A 76 -6.44 -7.75 9.17
CA VAL A 76 -5.28 -6.96 8.72
C VAL A 76 -5.75 -5.58 8.25
N THR A 77 -6.78 -5.54 7.40
CA THR A 77 -7.35 -4.29 6.90
C THR A 77 -7.87 -3.43 8.04
N ARG A 78 -8.66 -4.01 8.94
CA ARG A 78 -9.22 -3.32 10.10
C ARG A 78 -8.13 -2.69 10.98
N ARG A 79 -7.08 -3.45 11.32
CA ARG A 79 -5.99 -2.94 12.18
C ARG A 79 -5.19 -1.84 11.50
N LEU A 80 -4.81 -2.03 10.24
CA LEU A 80 -4.01 -1.04 9.53
C LEU A 80 -4.77 0.25 9.28
N THR A 81 -6.07 0.18 9.01
CA THR A 81 -6.89 1.37 8.77
C THR A 81 -7.23 2.18 10.03
N LEU A 82 -6.91 1.68 11.23
CA LEU A 82 -6.90 2.51 12.45
C LEU A 82 -5.88 3.64 12.36
N VAL A 83 -4.82 3.46 11.57
CA VAL A 83 -3.75 4.45 11.43
C VAL A 83 -4.18 5.54 10.46
N ARG A 84 -4.07 6.79 10.88
CA ARG A 84 -4.36 7.95 10.04
C ARG A 84 -3.56 7.91 8.74
N GLY A 85 -4.25 8.05 7.60
CA GLY A 85 -3.62 8.06 6.27
C GLY A 85 -3.30 6.66 5.71
N ILE A 86 -3.64 5.60 6.43
CA ILE A 86 -3.66 4.24 5.91
C ILE A 86 -5.10 3.86 5.60
N GLY A 87 -5.43 3.79 4.31
CA GLY A 87 -6.73 3.34 3.84
C GLY A 87 -6.70 1.89 3.37
N PRO A 88 -7.87 1.33 2.97
CA PRO A 88 -7.97 -0.05 2.47
C PRO A 88 -6.99 -0.35 1.34
N TRP A 89 -6.78 0.58 0.43
CA TRP A 89 -5.80 0.42 -0.66
C TRP A 89 -4.38 0.16 -0.12
N THR A 90 -3.93 0.90 0.88
CA THR A 90 -2.60 0.72 1.47
C THR A 90 -2.51 -0.62 2.22
N ALA A 91 -3.58 -1.03 2.89
CA ALA A 91 -3.65 -2.34 3.54
C ALA A 91 -3.58 -3.47 2.51
N HIS A 92 -4.27 -3.36 1.36
CA HIS A 92 -4.17 -4.31 0.25
C HIS A 92 -2.73 -4.40 -0.28
N MET A 93 -2.06 -3.26 -0.49
CA MET A 93 -0.65 -3.25 -0.92
C MET A 93 0.26 -3.95 0.10
N TYR A 94 0.06 -3.70 1.39
CA TYR A 94 0.80 -4.41 2.43
C TYR A 94 0.57 -5.93 2.38
N MET A 95 -0.67 -6.37 2.25
CA MET A 95 -1.01 -7.79 2.15
C MET A 95 -0.41 -8.45 0.92
N MET A 96 -0.44 -7.79 -0.24
CA MET A 96 0.11 -8.33 -1.49
C MET A 96 1.64 -8.39 -1.47
N PHE A 97 2.31 -7.30 -1.07
CA PHE A 97 3.76 -7.15 -1.22
C PHE A 97 4.57 -7.60 0.00
N GLN A 98 4.00 -7.52 1.21
CA GLN A 98 4.68 -7.88 2.44
C GLN A 98 4.22 -9.23 3.00
N LEU A 99 2.91 -9.50 2.99
CA LEU A 99 2.37 -10.77 3.47
C LEU A 99 2.23 -11.82 2.36
N HIS A 100 2.45 -11.44 1.11
CA HIS A 100 2.36 -12.33 -0.06
C HIS A 100 1.02 -13.06 -0.17
N ARG A 101 -0.08 -12.38 0.21
CA ARG A 101 -1.41 -12.94 0.14
C ARG A 101 -1.83 -13.16 -1.33
N PRO A 102 -2.27 -14.36 -1.70
CA PRO A 102 -2.55 -14.69 -3.12
C PRO A 102 -3.86 -14.12 -3.62
N ASP A 103 -4.82 -13.82 -2.74
CA ASP A 103 -6.21 -13.53 -3.13
C ASP A 103 -6.70 -12.12 -2.74
N ILE A 104 -5.84 -11.12 -2.82
CA ILE A 104 -6.20 -9.71 -2.62
C ILE A 104 -6.65 -9.10 -3.95
N TRP A 105 -7.81 -8.41 -3.93
CA TRP A 105 -8.37 -7.75 -5.10
C TRP A 105 -8.57 -6.25 -4.82
N PRO A 106 -7.61 -5.39 -5.19
CA PRO A 106 -7.63 -3.97 -4.83
C PRO A 106 -8.53 -3.16 -5.78
N VAL A 107 -9.84 -3.32 -5.67
CA VAL A 107 -10.85 -2.65 -6.54
C VAL A 107 -10.80 -1.12 -6.50
N GLY A 108 -10.23 -0.55 -5.42
CA GLY A 108 -9.99 0.89 -5.31
C GLY A 108 -8.78 1.39 -6.11
N ASP A 109 -7.96 0.48 -6.63
CA ASP A 109 -6.77 0.83 -7.40
C ASP A 109 -7.14 1.18 -8.84
N LEU A 110 -6.80 2.41 -9.26
CA LEU A 110 -7.12 2.87 -10.62
C LEU A 110 -6.32 2.09 -11.67
N GLY A 111 -5.07 1.73 -11.37
CA GLY A 111 -4.23 0.94 -12.27
C GLY A 111 -4.83 -0.45 -12.52
N VAL A 112 -5.29 -1.13 -11.47
CA VAL A 112 -5.97 -2.42 -11.62
C VAL A 112 -7.26 -2.27 -12.44
N ARG A 113 -8.08 -1.25 -12.17
CA ARG A 113 -9.32 -0.99 -12.91
C ARG A 113 -9.06 -0.70 -14.40
N SER A 114 -8.10 0.17 -14.68
CA SER A 114 -7.74 0.55 -16.06
C SER A 114 -7.08 -0.61 -16.81
N GLY A 115 -6.17 -1.35 -16.13
CA GLY A 115 -5.54 -2.53 -16.71
C GLY A 115 -6.55 -3.64 -16.98
N PHE A 116 -7.51 -3.85 -16.08
CA PHE A 116 -8.60 -4.78 -16.30
C PHE A 116 -9.42 -4.41 -17.55
N ALA A 117 -9.76 -3.13 -17.70
CA ALA A 117 -10.47 -2.67 -18.91
C ALA A 117 -9.66 -2.96 -20.17
N LYS A 118 -8.36 -2.68 -20.15
CA LYS A 118 -7.47 -2.92 -21.31
C LYS A 118 -7.40 -4.41 -21.66
N VAL A 119 -7.20 -5.28 -20.67
CA VAL A 119 -7.11 -6.74 -20.87
C VAL A 119 -8.40 -7.33 -21.44
N HIS A 120 -9.54 -6.79 -21.00
CA HIS A 120 -10.87 -7.32 -21.40
C HIS A 120 -11.55 -6.53 -22.52
N GLY A 121 -10.86 -5.57 -23.14
CA GLY A 121 -11.42 -4.78 -24.24
C GLY A 121 -12.62 -3.92 -23.85
N LEU A 122 -12.66 -3.43 -22.60
CA LEU A 122 -13.74 -2.55 -22.14
C LEU A 122 -13.42 -1.11 -22.53
N ASP A 123 -14.44 -0.33 -22.91
CA ASP A 123 -14.30 1.07 -23.30
C ASP A 123 -13.82 1.98 -22.16
N SER A 124 -14.07 1.58 -20.91
CA SER A 124 -13.68 2.36 -19.72
C SER A 124 -13.42 1.48 -18.50
N ALA A 125 -12.67 2.03 -17.54
CA ALA A 125 -12.40 1.35 -16.28
C ALA A 125 -13.71 1.03 -15.53
N PRO A 126 -13.95 -0.22 -15.14
CA PRO A 126 -15.18 -0.63 -14.45
C PRO A 126 -15.30 0.09 -13.09
N SER A 127 -16.52 0.27 -12.59
CA SER A 127 -16.72 0.75 -11.23
C SER A 127 -16.15 -0.26 -10.22
N GLN A 128 -15.83 0.20 -9.01
CA GLN A 128 -15.32 -0.69 -7.95
C GLN A 128 -16.28 -1.86 -7.69
N LYS A 129 -17.58 -1.58 -7.60
CA LYS A 129 -18.61 -2.59 -7.37
C LYS A 129 -18.70 -3.61 -8.51
N LEU A 130 -18.50 -3.19 -9.76
CA LEU A 130 -18.48 -4.10 -10.90
C LEU A 130 -17.19 -4.94 -10.88
N LEU A 131 -16.04 -4.31 -10.65
CA LEU A 131 -14.76 -5.02 -10.60
C LEU A 131 -14.71 -6.03 -9.46
N GLU A 132 -15.33 -5.75 -8.32
CA GLU A 132 -15.47 -6.72 -7.20
C GLU A 132 -16.10 -8.03 -7.68
N ARG A 133 -17.25 -7.94 -8.37
CA ARG A 133 -17.96 -9.11 -8.91
C ARG A 133 -17.17 -9.83 -10.00
N LEU A 134 -16.53 -9.08 -10.88
CA LEU A 134 -15.73 -9.65 -11.97
C LEU A 134 -14.48 -10.35 -11.45
N GLY A 135 -13.97 -9.93 -10.30
CA GLY A 135 -12.81 -10.51 -9.64
C GLY A 135 -13.02 -11.93 -9.13
N ASP A 136 -14.26 -12.37 -8.94
CA ASP A 136 -14.54 -13.73 -8.44
C ASP A 136 -14.03 -14.84 -9.37
N LEU A 137 -13.91 -14.55 -10.66
CA LEU A 137 -13.36 -15.49 -11.65
C LEU A 137 -11.87 -15.80 -11.42
N TYR A 138 -11.15 -14.95 -10.71
CA TYR A 138 -9.71 -15.08 -10.47
C TYR A 138 -9.36 -15.68 -9.11
N ARG A 139 -10.37 -16.04 -8.31
CA ARG A 139 -10.14 -16.73 -7.04
C ARG A 139 -9.47 -18.09 -7.25
N PRO A 140 -8.52 -18.48 -6.42
CA PRO A 140 -7.95 -17.78 -5.26
C PRO A 140 -6.68 -16.98 -5.61
N TRP A 141 -6.50 -16.49 -6.83
CA TRP A 141 -5.28 -15.88 -7.35
C TRP A 141 -5.46 -14.42 -7.77
N ARG A 142 -6.38 -13.69 -7.12
CA ARG A 142 -6.71 -12.30 -7.48
C ARG A 142 -5.52 -11.35 -7.38
N SER A 143 -4.56 -11.59 -6.47
CA SER A 143 -3.32 -10.80 -6.42
C SER A 143 -2.52 -10.93 -7.72
N ALA A 144 -2.40 -12.14 -8.28
CA ALA A 144 -1.74 -12.33 -9.57
C ALA A 144 -2.49 -11.61 -10.70
N ALA A 145 -3.83 -11.71 -10.73
CA ALA A 145 -4.64 -10.98 -11.70
C ALA A 145 -4.43 -9.46 -11.62
N ALA A 146 -4.33 -8.90 -10.40
CA ALA A 146 -4.02 -7.48 -10.20
C ALA A 146 -2.64 -7.11 -10.77
N PHE A 147 -1.62 -7.95 -10.58
CA PHE A 147 -0.31 -7.75 -11.20
C PHE A 147 -0.39 -7.73 -12.73
N TYR A 148 -1.13 -8.64 -13.34
CA TYR A 148 -1.32 -8.63 -14.79
C TYR A 148 -2.06 -7.38 -15.27
N CYS A 149 -3.03 -6.87 -14.51
CA CYS A 149 -3.68 -5.59 -14.82
C CYS A 149 -2.67 -4.43 -14.85
N TRP A 150 -1.77 -4.32 -13.86
CA TRP A 150 -0.73 -3.30 -13.86
C TRP A 150 0.25 -3.47 -15.04
N ARG A 151 0.70 -4.70 -15.30
CA ARG A 151 1.60 -5.00 -16.42
C ARG A 151 1.00 -4.66 -17.78
N ALA A 152 -0.29 -4.86 -17.95
CA ALA A 152 -0.99 -4.51 -19.18
C ALA A 152 -0.94 -3.01 -19.50
N LEU A 153 -0.79 -2.14 -18.49
CA LEU A 153 -0.65 -0.69 -18.70
C LEU A 153 0.77 -0.29 -19.10
N GLU A 154 1.78 -1.07 -18.72
CA GLU A 154 3.19 -0.80 -19.05
C GLU A 154 3.53 -1.19 -20.49
N HIS A 155 2.79 -2.11 -21.08
CA HIS A 155 3.00 -2.63 -22.42
C HIS A 155 1.83 -2.29 -23.34
N GLU A 156 2.11 -1.83 -24.58
CA GLU A 156 1.10 -1.86 -25.63
C GLU A 156 0.86 -3.33 -25.96
N LEU A 157 -0.39 -3.77 -25.78
CA LEU A 157 -0.82 -5.09 -26.25
C LEU A 157 -0.86 -5.01 -27.78
N SER A 158 0.19 -5.51 -28.42
CA SER A 158 0.30 -5.64 -29.89
C SER A 158 -0.69 -6.69 -30.41
#